data_bb19d3cf00679df63503ec8a33b4a264
#
_entry.id   bb19d3cf00679df63503ec8a33b4a264
#
_cell.length_a   1.000
_cell.length_b   1.000
_cell.length_c   1.000
_cell.angle_alpha   90.00
_cell.angle_beta   90.00
_cell.angle_gamma   90.00
#
_symmetry.space_group_name_H-M   'P 1'
#
loop_
_entity.id
_entity.type
_entity.pdbx_description
1 polymer ?
#
loop_
_entity_poly.entity_id
_entity_poly.type
_entity_poly.pdbx_seq_one_letter_code
_entity_poly.pdbx_strand_id
1 'polypeptide(L)'
;SRDWQNPSSRGWKELAGFFREDEGGAPESTSQHHQVSVDMSTADAGGEVMMWKGKYLIVPTSEGLTVVHARRAQLRILYDRHLSKVGGSTSGMTSQRLLMPERLTLTKAEVLALGEARESLVSMGLDLQVADETTVELHALPPDMVGLAREAVDSVLECFHEGPWEQEEARAQAWAKSWAQHTAMSGDIQLPASARRQLISDLWACEQPQVDPWGRVIMAHL
;
A
#
# COMPACT_ATOMS: atom_id res chain seq x y z
N SER A 1 -31.97 -21.88 24.30
CA SER A 1 -31.09 -22.58 23.34
C SER A 1 -31.28 -21.95 21.99
N ARG A 2 -30.34 -21.13 21.55
CA ARG A 2 -30.29 -20.64 20.15
C ARG A 2 -29.45 -21.64 19.38
N ASP A 3 -30.09 -22.35 18.46
CA ASP A 3 -29.43 -23.24 17.53
C ASP A 3 -28.52 -22.37 16.61
N TRP A 4 -27.22 -22.49 16.81
CA TRP A 4 -26.24 -22.03 15.86
C TRP A 4 -26.31 -22.96 14.64
N GLN A 5 -27.01 -22.52 13.59
CA GLN A 5 -26.90 -23.20 12.30
C GLN A 5 -25.51 -22.90 11.73
N ASN A 6 -24.75 -23.96 11.57
CA ASN A 6 -23.41 -23.98 11.00
C ASN A 6 -23.44 -23.27 9.62
N PRO A 7 -22.68 -22.17 9.39
CA PRO A 7 -22.67 -21.50 8.10
C PRO A 7 -22.27 -22.50 7.02
N SER A 8 -23.10 -22.59 6.00
CA SER A 8 -22.95 -23.61 4.95
C SER A 8 -21.54 -23.59 4.39
N SER A 9 -20.96 -24.77 4.15
CA SER A 9 -19.64 -24.97 3.55
C SER A 9 -19.46 -24.26 2.18
N ARG A 10 -20.53 -23.73 1.61
CA ARG A 10 -20.58 -22.95 0.40
C ARG A 10 -19.97 -21.54 0.60
N GLY A 11 -20.29 -20.84 1.69
CA GLY A 11 -19.73 -19.52 1.99
C GLY A 11 -18.22 -19.54 2.19
N TRP A 12 -17.68 -20.58 2.84
CA TRP A 12 -16.24 -20.74 3.00
C TRP A 12 -15.49 -21.05 1.72
N LYS A 13 -16.13 -21.76 0.77
CA LYS A 13 -15.54 -22.02 -0.55
C LYS A 13 -15.54 -20.77 -1.43
N GLU A 14 -16.57 -19.95 -1.36
CA GLU A 14 -16.62 -18.66 -2.06
C GLU A 14 -15.59 -17.68 -1.48
N LEU A 15 -15.46 -17.59 -0.16
CA LEU A 15 -14.42 -16.78 0.49
C LEU A 15 -13.01 -17.23 0.13
N ALA A 16 -12.76 -18.53 0.11
CA ALA A 16 -11.49 -19.07 -0.33
C ALA A 16 -11.21 -18.78 -1.82
N GLY A 17 -12.25 -18.65 -2.65
CA GLY A 17 -12.14 -18.21 -4.04
C GLY A 17 -11.67 -16.76 -4.19
N PHE A 18 -12.21 -15.84 -3.36
CA PHE A 18 -11.84 -14.41 -3.39
C PHE A 18 -10.36 -14.15 -3.07
N PHE A 19 -9.74 -15.00 -2.25
CA PHE A 19 -8.36 -14.82 -1.79
C PHE A 19 -7.35 -15.79 -2.43
N ARG A 20 -7.79 -16.66 -3.36
CA ARG A 20 -6.96 -17.73 -3.93
C ARG A 20 -5.97 -17.27 -5.01
N GLU A 21 -6.05 -16.03 -5.49
CA GLU A 21 -5.22 -15.51 -6.58
C GLU A 21 -3.85 -14.98 -6.12
N ASP A 22 -3.41 -15.30 -4.92
CA ASP A 22 -2.13 -14.79 -4.36
C ASP A 22 -0.90 -15.63 -4.75
N GLU A 23 -1.05 -16.70 -5.53
CA GLU A 23 0.09 -17.54 -6.00
C GLU A 23 0.18 -17.57 -7.53
N GLY A 24 0.50 -16.41 -8.12
CA GLY A 24 1.01 -16.30 -9.49
C GLY A 24 -0.02 -16.42 -10.62
N GLY A 25 -0.39 -15.33 -11.25
CA GLY A 25 -1.15 -15.29 -12.50
C GLY A 25 -1.79 -13.94 -12.77
N ALA A 26 -1.58 -13.41 -13.97
CA ALA A 26 -2.21 -12.18 -14.44
C ALA A 26 -3.75 -12.32 -14.47
N PRO A 27 -4.54 -11.27 -14.22
CA PRO A 27 -5.99 -11.35 -14.18
C PRO A 27 -6.58 -11.45 -15.59
N GLU A 28 -7.21 -12.56 -15.91
CA GLU A 28 -8.21 -12.60 -16.98
C GLU A 28 -9.50 -11.93 -16.51
N SER A 29 -9.85 -10.85 -17.19
CA SER A 29 -11.05 -10.05 -16.95
C SER A 29 -12.31 -10.83 -17.33
N THR A 30 -13.11 -11.24 -16.36
CA THR A 30 -14.58 -11.34 -16.51
C THR A 30 -15.21 -11.66 -15.14
N SER A 31 -15.67 -10.68 -14.41
CA SER A 31 -16.66 -10.88 -13.36
C SER A 31 -17.46 -9.60 -13.15
N GLN A 32 -18.76 -9.71 -13.37
CA GLN A 32 -19.74 -8.69 -13.08
C GLN A 32 -19.69 -8.34 -11.59
N HIS A 33 -19.10 -7.20 -11.26
CA HIS A 33 -19.12 -6.67 -9.90
C HIS A 33 -20.54 -6.20 -9.57
N HIS A 34 -21.22 -6.92 -8.69
CA HIS A 34 -22.30 -6.34 -7.92
C HIS A 34 -21.70 -5.26 -7.01
N GLN A 35 -21.86 -4.01 -7.38
CA GLN A 35 -21.60 -2.89 -6.48
C GLN A 35 -22.68 -2.89 -5.39
N VAL A 36 -22.38 -3.54 -4.27
CA VAL A 36 -23.11 -3.31 -3.03
C VAL A 36 -22.53 -2.02 -2.45
N SER A 37 -23.25 -0.92 -2.55
CA SER A 37 -22.95 0.31 -1.83
C SER A 37 -23.17 0.05 -0.34
N VAL A 38 -22.10 -0.28 0.38
CA VAL A 38 -22.13 -0.41 1.83
C VAL A 38 -22.15 1.00 2.41
N ASP A 39 -23.19 1.31 3.17
CA ASP A 39 -23.27 2.54 3.95
C ASP A 39 -22.18 2.52 5.03
N MET A 40 -21.07 3.25 4.79
CA MET A 40 -19.85 3.22 5.58
C MET A 40 -19.99 3.87 6.97
N SER A 41 -21.18 4.38 7.30
CA SER A 41 -21.46 4.99 8.61
C SER A 41 -21.61 3.99 9.76
N THR A 42 -21.62 2.67 9.48
CA THR A 42 -21.89 1.61 10.47
C THR A 42 -20.67 0.91 11.05
N ALA A 43 -19.45 1.41 10.79
CA ALA A 43 -18.22 0.87 11.39
C ALA A 43 -18.09 1.06 12.91
N ASP A 44 -19.09 1.67 13.54
CA ASP A 44 -19.16 1.93 14.98
C ASP A 44 -19.98 0.87 15.78
N ALA A 45 -20.21 -0.30 15.19
CA ALA A 45 -20.69 -1.44 15.96
C ALA A 45 -19.53 -1.91 16.84
N GLY A 46 -19.56 -1.54 18.14
CA GLY A 46 -18.50 -1.71 19.15
C GLY A 46 -17.95 -3.13 19.38
N GLY A 47 -17.77 -3.89 18.30
CA GLY A 47 -17.19 -5.21 18.27
C GLY A 47 -15.66 -5.17 18.19
N GLU A 48 -15.01 -6.10 18.86
CA GLU A 48 -13.56 -6.25 18.80
C GLU A 48 -13.13 -6.75 17.41
N VAL A 49 -12.20 -6.03 16.74
CA VAL A 49 -11.58 -6.50 15.50
C VAL A 49 -10.60 -7.63 15.82
N MET A 50 -10.90 -8.83 15.32
CA MET A 50 -10.07 -10.01 15.56
C MET A 50 -9.09 -10.22 14.41
N MET A 51 -7.87 -10.72 14.73
CA MET A 51 -6.89 -11.16 13.73
C MET A 51 -7.00 -12.67 13.55
N TRP A 52 -7.08 -13.13 12.30
CA TRP A 52 -7.09 -14.55 11.97
C TRP A 52 -5.92 -14.91 11.05
N LYS A 53 -5.13 -15.91 11.47
CA LYS A 53 -3.94 -16.42 10.75
C LYS A 53 -2.93 -15.34 10.34
N GLY A 54 -2.79 -14.25 11.10
CA GLY A 54 -1.85 -13.18 10.77
C GLY A 54 -2.10 -12.46 9.43
N LYS A 55 -3.19 -12.78 8.72
CA LYS A 55 -3.47 -12.27 7.38
C LYS A 55 -4.80 -11.51 7.27
N TYR A 56 -5.80 -11.92 8.05
CA TYR A 56 -7.16 -11.40 7.91
C TYR A 56 -7.63 -10.75 9.19
N LEU A 57 -8.34 -9.63 9.04
CA LEU A 57 -9.08 -8.98 10.11
C LEU A 57 -10.57 -9.34 9.96
N ILE A 58 -11.17 -9.80 11.03
CA ILE A 58 -12.60 -10.08 11.12
C ILE A 58 -13.23 -8.92 11.87
N VAL A 59 -14.10 -8.18 11.17
CA VAL A 59 -14.76 -6.98 11.66
C VAL A 59 -16.25 -7.26 11.80
N PRO A 60 -16.79 -7.28 13.04
CA PRO A 60 -18.23 -7.33 13.24
C PRO A 60 -18.89 -6.03 12.71
N THR A 61 -19.97 -6.17 11.96
CA THR A 61 -20.78 -5.06 11.47
C THR A 61 -22.24 -5.27 11.87
N SER A 62 -23.09 -4.26 11.71
CA SER A 62 -24.53 -4.39 11.99
C SER A 62 -25.23 -5.43 11.10
N GLU A 63 -24.68 -5.69 9.92
CA GLU A 63 -25.26 -6.60 8.92
C GLU A 63 -24.64 -8.01 8.93
N GLY A 64 -23.53 -8.21 9.68
CA GLY A 64 -22.85 -9.51 9.73
C GLY A 64 -21.37 -9.38 10.06
N LEU A 65 -20.52 -10.07 9.31
CA LEU A 65 -19.08 -10.04 9.46
C LEU A 65 -18.42 -9.58 8.17
N THR A 66 -17.45 -8.67 8.30
CA THR A 66 -16.57 -8.30 7.19
C THR A 66 -15.19 -8.91 7.41
N VAL A 67 -14.68 -9.62 6.42
CA VAL A 67 -13.33 -10.18 6.41
C VAL A 67 -12.45 -9.29 5.55
N VAL A 68 -11.39 -8.73 6.14
CA VAL A 68 -10.47 -7.78 5.49
C VAL A 68 -9.09 -8.39 5.40
N HIS A 69 -8.47 -8.39 4.21
CA HIS A 69 -7.08 -8.82 4.03
C HIS A 69 -6.13 -7.71 4.51
N ALA A 70 -5.48 -7.91 5.66
CA ALA A 70 -4.72 -6.88 6.37
C ALA A 70 -3.61 -6.24 5.51
N ARG A 71 -2.82 -7.03 4.77
CA ARG A 71 -1.75 -6.50 3.92
C ARG A 71 -2.30 -5.69 2.74
N ARG A 72 -3.37 -6.15 2.07
CA ARG A 72 -3.98 -5.40 0.95
C ARG A 72 -4.59 -4.08 1.45
N ALA A 73 -5.22 -4.10 2.63
CA ALA A 73 -5.70 -2.89 3.30
C ALA A 73 -4.56 -1.90 3.55
N GLN A 74 -3.44 -2.38 4.09
CA GLN A 74 -2.27 -1.53 4.33
C GLN A 74 -1.69 -0.97 3.04
N LEU A 75 -1.59 -1.77 1.97
CA LEU A 75 -1.14 -1.31 0.66
C LEU A 75 -2.01 -0.17 0.12
N ARG A 76 -3.34 -0.26 0.27
CA ARG A 76 -4.26 0.79 -0.13
C ARG A 76 -4.05 2.06 0.67
N ILE A 77 -3.99 1.96 1.99
CA ILE A 77 -3.78 3.10 2.90
C ILE A 77 -2.45 3.81 2.59
N LEU A 78 -1.37 3.05 2.42
CA LEU A 78 -0.06 3.61 2.10
C LEU A 78 -0.06 4.30 0.74
N TYR A 79 -0.63 3.66 -0.27
CA TYR A 79 -0.76 4.23 -1.62
C TYR A 79 -1.51 5.57 -1.60
N ASP A 80 -2.71 5.63 -1.01
CA ASP A 80 -3.52 6.84 -0.97
C ASP A 80 -2.81 7.95 -0.17
N ARG A 81 -2.14 7.58 0.93
CA ARG A 81 -1.35 8.52 1.74
C ARG A 81 -0.18 9.14 0.94
N HIS A 82 0.52 8.35 0.14
CA HIS A 82 1.64 8.85 -0.67
C HIS A 82 1.14 9.65 -1.87
N LEU A 83 0.11 9.17 -2.55
CA LEU A 83 -0.47 9.85 -3.69
C LEU A 83 -1.00 11.25 -3.32
N SER A 84 -1.67 11.39 -2.18
CA SER A 84 -2.16 12.67 -1.67
C SER A 84 -1.02 13.67 -1.36
N LYS A 85 0.13 13.19 -0.93
CA LYS A 85 1.30 14.04 -0.66
C LYS A 85 1.96 14.53 -1.94
N VAL A 86 2.04 13.69 -2.98
CA VAL A 86 2.64 14.05 -4.27
C VAL A 86 1.72 14.97 -5.08
N GLY A 87 0.41 14.70 -5.11
CA GLY A 87 -0.58 15.47 -5.89
C GLY A 87 -1.06 16.77 -5.25
N GLY A 88 -0.85 16.95 -3.95
CA GLY A 88 -1.45 18.03 -3.17
C GLY A 88 -0.58 19.29 -2.99
N SER A 89 0.66 19.30 -3.44
CA SER A 89 1.60 20.37 -3.12
C SER A 89 2.22 21.01 -4.36
N THR A 90 1.84 22.25 -4.63
CA THR A 90 2.54 23.14 -5.59
C THR A 90 4.02 23.39 -5.21
N SER A 91 4.44 22.92 -4.03
CA SER A 91 5.78 23.15 -3.44
C SER A 91 6.62 21.89 -3.26
N GLY A 92 6.21 20.73 -3.83
CA GLY A 92 6.89 19.44 -3.61
C GLY A 92 6.58 18.79 -2.26
N MET A 93 7.00 17.53 -2.10
CA MET A 93 6.85 16.82 -0.83
C MET A 93 7.76 17.40 0.26
N THR A 94 7.27 17.39 1.51
CA THR A 94 8.11 17.71 2.65
C THR A 94 9.28 16.73 2.74
N SER A 95 10.49 17.26 2.88
CA SER A 95 11.72 16.49 2.95
C SER A 95 12.37 16.65 4.30
N GLN A 96 12.88 15.58 4.87
CA GLN A 96 13.69 15.60 6.10
C GLN A 96 15.14 15.36 5.75
N ARG A 97 16.00 16.32 6.11
CA ARG A 97 17.43 16.21 5.89
C ARG A 97 18.04 15.19 6.86
N LEU A 98 18.88 14.32 6.34
CA LEU A 98 19.65 13.36 7.14
C LEU A 98 20.80 14.07 7.85
N LEU A 99 21.10 13.65 9.07
CA LEU A 99 22.27 14.15 9.83
C LEU A 99 23.61 13.83 9.14
N MET A 100 23.67 12.66 8.51
CA MET A 100 24.76 12.23 7.66
C MET A 100 24.18 11.67 6.35
N PRO A 101 24.74 12.02 5.19
CA PRO A 101 24.33 11.43 3.93
C PRO A 101 24.49 9.91 3.95
N GLU A 102 23.51 9.20 3.43
CA GLU A 102 23.55 7.74 3.32
C GLU A 102 24.10 7.36 1.94
N ARG A 103 25.16 6.55 1.92
CA ARG A 103 25.82 6.10 0.68
C ARG A 103 25.24 4.79 0.22
N LEU A 104 24.80 4.76 -1.04
CA LEU A 104 24.25 3.56 -1.66
C LEU A 104 25.07 3.21 -2.90
N THR A 105 25.48 1.93 -2.95
CA THR A 105 26.17 1.38 -4.14
C THR A 105 25.14 0.81 -5.10
N LEU A 106 25.23 1.23 -6.35
CA LEU A 106 24.32 0.94 -7.46
C LEU A 106 25.11 0.56 -8.71
N THR A 107 24.44 0.11 -9.75
CA THR A 107 25.02 -0.06 -11.07
C THR A 107 25.22 1.30 -11.75
N LYS A 108 26.15 1.38 -12.71
CA LYS A 108 26.37 2.62 -13.50
C LYS A 108 25.11 3.12 -14.21
N ALA A 109 24.27 2.19 -14.70
CA ALA A 109 23.03 2.53 -15.37
C ALA A 109 22.01 3.16 -14.41
N GLU A 110 21.88 2.62 -13.20
CA GLU A 110 21.00 3.16 -12.15
C GLU A 110 21.47 4.53 -11.67
N VAL A 111 22.78 4.72 -11.46
CA VAL A 111 23.35 6.03 -11.09
C VAL A 111 23.05 7.08 -12.16
N LEU A 112 23.21 6.73 -13.45
CA LEU A 112 22.89 7.62 -14.55
C LEU A 112 21.41 7.98 -14.58
N ALA A 113 20.52 7.01 -14.48
CA ALA A 113 19.07 7.21 -14.46
C ALA A 113 18.61 8.12 -13.31
N LEU A 114 19.13 7.89 -12.10
CA LEU A 114 18.84 8.74 -10.94
C LEU A 114 19.38 10.18 -11.12
N GLY A 115 20.57 10.30 -11.71
CA GLY A 115 21.16 11.61 -12.02
C GLY A 115 20.32 12.44 -13.01
N GLU A 116 19.79 11.80 -14.06
CA GLU A 116 18.91 12.42 -15.05
C GLU A 116 17.55 12.83 -14.45
N ALA A 117 17.04 12.03 -13.50
CA ALA A 117 15.76 12.29 -12.85
C ALA A 117 15.85 13.22 -11.62
N ARG A 118 16.99 13.80 -11.32
CA ARG A 118 17.25 14.53 -10.07
C ARG A 118 16.18 15.59 -9.73
N GLU A 119 15.76 16.40 -10.70
CA GLU A 119 14.74 17.45 -10.46
C GLU A 119 13.40 16.83 -10.02
N SER A 120 13.01 15.75 -10.68
CA SER A 120 11.80 14.99 -10.33
C SER A 120 11.89 14.39 -8.94
N LEU A 121 13.05 13.86 -8.57
CA LEU A 121 13.29 13.25 -7.25
C LEU A 121 13.22 14.29 -6.14
N VAL A 122 13.78 15.48 -6.36
CA VAL A 122 13.67 16.61 -5.42
C VAL A 122 12.21 17.01 -5.21
N SER A 123 11.39 17.06 -6.27
CA SER A 123 9.95 17.33 -6.14
C SER A 123 9.20 16.27 -5.32
N MET A 124 9.68 15.03 -5.33
CA MET A 124 9.20 13.90 -4.53
C MET A 124 9.81 13.84 -3.11
N GLY A 125 10.63 14.82 -2.74
CA GLY A 125 11.25 14.92 -1.41
C GLY A 125 12.53 14.09 -1.25
N LEU A 126 13.09 13.54 -2.34
CA LEU A 126 14.37 12.84 -2.32
C LEU A 126 15.47 13.76 -2.83
N ASP A 127 16.42 14.13 -1.96
CA ASP A 127 17.62 14.86 -2.37
C ASP A 127 18.80 13.90 -2.41
N LEU A 128 19.18 13.51 -3.63
CA LEU A 128 20.34 12.65 -3.87
C LEU A 128 21.37 13.33 -4.76
N GLN A 129 22.63 12.95 -4.58
CA GLN A 129 23.76 13.41 -5.37
C GLN A 129 24.57 12.22 -5.84
N VAL A 130 25.04 12.29 -7.08
CA VAL A 130 25.97 11.30 -7.64
C VAL A 130 27.38 11.61 -7.09
N ALA A 131 27.92 10.66 -6.32
CA ALA A 131 29.26 10.77 -5.76
C ALA A 131 30.33 10.23 -6.73
N ASP A 132 30.03 9.11 -7.39
CA ASP A 132 30.89 8.48 -8.40
C ASP A 132 30.04 7.62 -9.37
N GLU A 133 30.68 6.88 -10.27
CA GLU A 133 30.00 6.06 -11.30
C GLU A 133 29.10 4.95 -10.75
N THR A 134 29.24 4.59 -9.48
CA THR A 134 28.53 3.49 -8.83
C THR A 134 27.96 3.83 -7.47
N THR A 135 28.09 5.10 -7.05
CA THR A 135 27.67 5.54 -5.72
C THR A 135 26.82 6.80 -5.78
N VAL A 136 25.69 6.77 -5.09
CA VAL A 136 24.88 7.95 -4.79
C VAL A 136 24.90 8.25 -3.30
N GLU A 137 24.83 9.53 -2.95
CA GLU A 137 24.66 10.03 -1.59
C GLU A 137 23.25 10.61 -1.43
N LEU A 138 22.51 10.06 -0.48
CA LEU A 138 21.16 10.52 -0.16
C LEU A 138 21.26 11.50 1.01
N HIS A 139 20.85 12.74 0.78
CA HIS A 139 20.94 13.85 1.74
C HIS A 139 19.62 14.13 2.44
N ALA A 140 18.49 13.86 1.79
CA ALA A 140 17.18 14.06 2.37
C ALA A 140 16.14 13.07 1.82
N LEU A 141 15.14 12.73 2.65
CA LEU A 141 14.05 11.79 2.37
C LEU A 141 12.72 12.37 2.89
N PRO A 142 11.59 11.92 2.37
CA PRO A 142 10.31 12.09 3.06
C PRO A 142 10.39 11.55 4.51
N PRO A 143 9.74 12.21 5.50
CA PRO A 143 9.85 11.83 6.91
C PRO A 143 9.48 10.37 7.22
N ASP A 144 8.54 9.81 6.48
CA ASP A 144 8.09 8.42 6.60
C ASP A 144 9.03 7.39 5.93
N MET A 145 10.08 7.85 5.24
CA MET A 145 11.12 7.03 4.61
C MET A 145 12.45 7.05 5.36
N VAL A 146 12.56 7.84 6.42
CA VAL A 146 13.80 7.94 7.21
C VAL A 146 14.14 6.59 7.82
N GLY A 147 15.36 6.12 7.55
CA GLY A 147 15.81 4.77 7.90
C GLY A 147 15.48 3.67 6.86
N LEU A 148 14.89 4.05 5.72
CA LEU A 148 14.53 3.17 4.60
C LEU A 148 15.11 3.71 3.29
N ALA A 149 16.36 4.19 3.34
CA ALA A 149 17.00 4.86 2.21
C ALA A 149 17.19 3.92 1.00
N ARG A 150 17.55 2.66 1.27
CA ARG A 150 17.70 1.65 0.22
C ARG A 150 16.38 1.36 -0.46
N GLU A 151 15.33 1.11 0.31
CA GLU A 151 13.99 0.86 -0.17
C GLU A 151 13.42 2.06 -0.93
N ALA A 152 13.72 3.28 -0.49
CA ALA A 152 13.31 4.50 -1.18
C ALA A 152 13.93 4.60 -2.58
N VAL A 153 15.23 4.31 -2.71
CA VAL A 153 15.92 4.34 -3.99
C VAL A 153 15.47 3.17 -4.88
N ASP A 154 15.32 1.96 -4.33
CA ASP A 154 14.84 0.79 -5.07
C ASP A 154 13.42 1.03 -5.62
N SER A 155 12.53 1.66 -4.84
CA SER A 155 11.18 2.01 -5.30
C SER A 155 11.17 2.99 -6.46
N VAL A 156 12.11 3.94 -6.50
CA VAL A 156 12.29 4.86 -7.62
C VAL A 156 12.80 4.13 -8.86
N LEU A 157 13.83 3.29 -8.70
CA LEU A 157 14.41 2.51 -9.80
C LEU A 157 13.39 1.57 -10.44
N GLU A 158 12.51 0.95 -9.63
CA GLU A 158 11.41 0.13 -10.12
C GLU A 158 10.46 0.94 -11.00
N CYS A 159 10.14 2.19 -10.62
CA CYS A 159 9.31 3.07 -11.43
C CYS A 159 9.90 3.41 -12.79
N PHE A 160 11.24 3.51 -12.91
CA PHE A 160 11.89 3.72 -14.22
C PHE A 160 11.69 2.54 -15.17
N HIS A 161 11.52 1.32 -14.64
CA HIS A 161 11.31 0.13 -15.44
C HIS A 161 9.85 -0.10 -15.85
N GLU A 162 8.87 0.41 -15.09
CA GLU A 162 7.45 0.06 -15.24
C GLU A 162 6.61 1.04 -16.07
N GLY A 163 7.07 2.26 -16.36
CA GLY A 163 6.14 3.19 -16.99
C GLY A 163 6.69 4.49 -17.57
N PRO A 164 5.81 5.30 -18.16
CA PRO A 164 6.17 6.59 -18.73
C PRO A 164 6.51 7.58 -17.61
N TRP A 165 7.79 7.72 -17.34
CA TRP A 165 8.31 8.69 -16.37
C TRP A 165 8.00 10.16 -16.74
N GLU A 166 7.66 10.41 -17.99
CA GLU A 166 7.41 11.75 -18.55
C GLU A 166 6.11 12.38 -18.03
N GLN A 167 5.11 11.57 -17.66
CA GLN A 167 3.83 12.08 -17.15
C GLN A 167 3.86 12.15 -15.64
N GLU A 168 3.76 13.35 -15.06
CA GLU A 168 3.86 13.58 -13.61
C GLU A 168 2.86 12.76 -12.80
N GLU A 169 1.61 12.68 -13.26
CA GLU A 169 0.56 11.92 -12.57
C GLU A 169 0.82 10.40 -12.61
N ALA A 170 1.21 9.86 -13.77
CA ALA A 170 1.55 8.44 -13.92
C ALA A 170 2.77 8.07 -13.08
N ARG A 171 3.78 8.96 -13.04
CA ARG A 171 4.97 8.81 -12.20
C ARG A 171 4.60 8.79 -10.70
N ALA A 172 3.75 9.72 -10.25
CA ALA A 172 3.29 9.78 -8.87
C ALA A 172 2.56 8.50 -8.45
N GLN A 173 1.70 7.98 -9.33
CA GLN A 173 0.98 6.73 -9.08
C GLN A 173 1.91 5.51 -9.05
N ALA A 174 2.85 5.40 -10.00
CA ALA A 174 3.82 4.32 -10.06
C ALA A 174 4.68 4.31 -8.80
N TRP A 175 5.20 5.49 -8.41
CA TRP A 175 6.01 5.60 -7.21
C TRP A 175 5.23 5.30 -5.93
N ALA A 176 4.00 5.81 -5.79
CA ALA A 176 3.15 5.50 -4.64
C ALA A 176 2.86 3.99 -4.52
N LYS A 177 2.68 3.28 -5.65
CA LYS A 177 2.52 1.82 -5.69
C LYS A 177 3.77 1.10 -5.21
N SER A 178 4.91 1.40 -5.83
CA SER A 178 6.18 0.76 -5.49
C SER A 178 6.54 1.03 -4.02
N TRP A 179 6.43 2.28 -3.58
CA TRP A 179 6.67 2.64 -2.20
C TRP A 179 5.76 1.90 -1.21
N ALA A 180 4.46 1.83 -1.49
CA ALA A 180 3.52 1.07 -0.66
C ALA A 180 3.93 -0.41 -0.57
N GLN A 181 4.41 -1.00 -1.65
CA GLN A 181 4.87 -2.40 -1.68
C GLN A 181 6.10 -2.63 -0.82
N HIS A 182 7.09 -1.74 -0.87
CA HIS A 182 8.33 -1.84 -0.09
C HIS A 182 8.11 -1.60 1.41
N THR A 183 7.16 -0.73 1.78
CA THR A 183 6.89 -0.37 3.17
C THR A 183 5.79 -1.19 3.84
N ALA A 184 4.96 -1.89 3.07
CA ALA A 184 3.91 -2.74 3.64
C ALA A 184 4.50 -3.93 4.40
N MET A 185 3.90 -4.23 5.56
CA MET A 185 4.28 -5.38 6.37
C MET A 185 4.25 -6.67 5.57
N SER A 186 5.27 -7.51 5.73
CA SER A 186 5.42 -8.81 5.08
C SER A 186 5.23 -9.95 6.08
N GLY A 187 4.76 -11.11 5.60
CA GLY A 187 4.59 -12.30 6.43
C GLY A 187 3.34 -12.28 7.31
N ASP A 188 3.36 -13.07 8.38
CA ASP A 188 2.26 -13.14 9.35
C ASP A 188 2.28 -11.89 10.24
N ILE A 189 1.26 -11.06 10.05
CA ILE A 189 1.13 -9.78 10.75
C ILE A 189 0.58 -10.01 12.16
N GLN A 190 1.30 -9.49 13.17
CA GLN A 190 0.84 -9.49 14.56
C GLN A 190 0.54 -8.04 14.97
N LEU A 191 -0.72 -7.64 14.91
CA LEU A 191 -1.16 -6.30 15.29
C LEU A 191 -1.84 -6.30 16.66
N PRO A 192 -1.48 -5.37 17.56
CA PRO A 192 -2.25 -5.15 18.79
C PRO A 192 -3.66 -4.63 18.47
N ALA A 193 -4.61 -4.79 19.39
CA ALA A 193 -6.02 -4.45 19.18
C ALA A 193 -6.23 -2.99 18.73
N SER A 194 -5.44 -2.05 19.27
CA SER A 194 -5.48 -0.64 18.85
C SER A 194 -5.06 -0.45 17.39
N ALA A 195 -3.97 -1.11 16.96
CA ALA A 195 -3.48 -1.00 15.59
C ALA A 195 -4.42 -1.67 14.58
N ARG A 196 -5.10 -2.77 14.97
CA ARG A 196 -6.14 -3.40 14.13
C ARG A 196 -7.30 -2.44 13.87
N ARG A 197 -7.81 -1.78 14.93
CA ARG A 197 -8.88 -0.77 14.80
C ARG A 197 -8.44 0.41 13.96
N GLN A 198 -7.21 0.91 14.16
CA GLN A 198 -6.68 2.01 13.38
C GLN A 198 -6.56 1.65 11.90
N LEU A 199 -6.06 0.44 11.56
CA LEU A 199 -5.96 -0.03 10.18
C LEU A 199 -7.33 -0.07 9.50
N ILE A 200 -8.36 -0.54 10.20
CA ILE A 200 -9.73 -0.55 9.68
C ILE A 200 -10.25 0.88 9.49
N SER A 201 -10.07 1.76 10.48
CA SER A 201 -10.48 3.17 10.37
C SER A 201 -9.79 3.88 9.20
N ASP A 202 -8.47 3.69 9.04
CA ASP A 202 -7.70 4.28 7.94
C ASP A 202 -8.15 3.73 6.58
N LEU A 203 -8.48 2.43 6.49
CA LEU A 203 -8.99 1.83 5.26
C LEU A 203 -10.32 2.45 4.83
N TRP A 204 -11.25 2.64 5.77
CA TRP A 204 -12.55 3.27 5.47
C TRP A 204 -12.42 4.74 5.06
N ALA A 205 -11.34 5.40 5.43
CA ALA A 205 -11.06 6.77 4.99
C ALA A 205 -10.47 6.84 3.57
N CYS A 206 -10.10 5.72 2.95
CA CYS A 206 -9.60 5.67 1.58
C CYS A 206 -10.73 5.89 0.56
N GLU A 207 -10.39 6.43 -0.61
CA GLU A 207 -11.37 6.64 -1.71
C GLU A 207 -11.94 5.32 -2.25
N GLN A 208 -11.12 4.26 -2.29
CA GLN A 208 -11.50 2.95 -2.81
C GLN A 208 -11.12 1.83 -1.83
N PRO A 209 -11.83 1.69 -0.70
CA PRO A 209 -11.45 0.74 0.36
C PRO A 209 -11.63 -0.72 0.00
N GLN A 210 -12.31 -1.02 -1.11
CA GLN A 210 -12.68 -2.39 -1.53
C GLN A 210 -11.57 -3.08 -2.32
N VAL A 211 -10.69 -2.31 -2.99
CA VAL A 211 -9.63 -2.82 -3.86
C VAL A 211 -8.28 -2.20 -3.53
N ASP A 212 -7.23 -2.99 -3.64
CA ASP A 212 -5.87 -2.48 -3.51
C ASP A 212 -5.41 -1.74 -4.79
N PRO A 213 -4.21 -1.11 -4.80
CA PRO A 213 -3.73 -0.37 -5.96
C PRO A 213 -3.55 -1.20 -7.24
N TRP A 214 -3.58 -2.54 -7.16
CA TRP A 214 -3.53 -3.46 -8.30
C TRP A 214 -4.90 -4.04 -8.67
N GLY A 215 -5.99 -3.57 -8.05
CA GLY A 215 -7.35 -4.03 -8.32
C GLY A 215 -7.75 -5.33 -7.60
N ARG A 216 -6.92 -5.85 -6.69
CA ARG A 216 -7.26 -7.06 -5.92
C ARG A 216 -8.22 -6.73 -4.79
N VAL A 217 -9.19 -7.60 -4.56
CA VAL A 217 -10.22 -7.41 -3.52
C VAL A 217 -9.59 -7.38 -2.11
N ILE A 218 -9.94 -6.36 -1.33
CA ILE A 218 -9.47 -6.18 0.05
C ILE A 218 -10.42 -6.84 1.05
N MET A 219 -11.73 -6.75 0.83
CA MET A 219 -12.73 -7.18 1.80
C MET A 219 -13.85 -8.02 1.20
N ALA A 220 -14.43 -8.89 2.01
CA ALA A 220 -15.61 -9.67 1.70
C ALA A 220 -16.59 -9.65 2.88
N HIS A 221 -17.89 -9.61 2.57
CA HIS A 221 -18.98 -9.61 3.56
C HIS A 221 -19.59 -11.00 3.67
N LEU A 222 -19.94 -11.43 4.91
CA LEU A 222 -20.54 -12.72 5.27
C LEU A 222 -21.87 -12.51 5.96
#